data_ccec80a6238a30d32ecbc2882a2c302d
#
_entry.id   ccec80a6238a30d32ecbc2882a2c302d
#
_cell.length_a   1.000
_cell.length_b   1.000
_cell.length_c   1.000
_cell.angle_alpha   90.00
_cell.angle_beta   90.00
_cell.angle_gamma   90.00
#
_symmetry.space_group_name_H-M   'P 1'
#
loop_
_entity.id
_entity.type
_entity.pdbx_description
1 polymer ?
#
loop_
_entity_poly.entity_id
_entity_poly.type
_entity_poly.pdbx_seq_one_letter_code
_entity_poly.pdbx_strand_id
1 'polypeptide(L)'
;MRIAIDIDSTLHHYWDQLDRVSQKRFGVTLPYDGQVVWEVDLLKPSQLEAAVAETHTERHILAAEPYAGAVETVRAWHEAGHFIHITSHRAGEAHAATEQWLTRIGLPYDELYCSYDKVSRCEEIGIDLLIDDSPVNLEGAIDAGLRVATILHPWNRDICETEDVLCAADWTGLAAALEPVLA
;
A
#
# COMPACT_ATOMS: atom_id res chain seq x y z
N MET A 1 9.94 -15.41 7.07
CA MET A 1 10.07 -13.95 7.33
C MET A 1 8.74 -13.37 7.78
N ARG A 2 8.76 -12.18 8.38
CA ARG A 2 7.59 -11.39 8.74
C ARG A 2 7.48 -10.22 7.76
N ILE A 3 6.39 -10.19 7.00
CA ILE A 3 6.22 -9.26 5.87
C ILE A 3 5.04 -8.33 6.20
N ALA A 4 5.25 -7.02 6.20
CA ALA A 4 4.19 -6.03 6.25
C ALA A 4 3.87 -5.54 4.84
N ILE A 5 2.58 -5.43 4.53
CA ILE A 5 2.10 -5.04 3.19
C ILE A 5 1.06 -3.93 3.36
N ASP A 6 1.29 -2.79 2.72
CA ASP A 6 0.30 -1.73 2.61
C ASP A 6 -0.83 -2.09 1.65
N ILE A 7 -1.93 -1.35 1.71
CA ILE A 7 -3.11 -1.59 0.89
C ILE A 7 -3.22 -0.61 -0.28
N ASP A 8 -3.30 0.69 0.04
CA ASP A 8 -3.67 1.74 -0.92
C ASP A 8 -2.49 2.05 -1.84
N SER A 9 -2.63 1.86 -3.15
CA SER A 9 -1.58 1.89 -4.18
C SER A 9 -0.52 0.77 -4.08
N THR A 10 -0.65 -0.14 -3.12
CA THR A 10 0.22 -1.33 -2.99
C THR A 10 -0.52 -2.60 -3.38
N LEU A 11 -1.68 -2.89 -2.80
CA LEU A 11 -2.50 -4.05 -3.16
C LEU A 11 -3.54 -3.74 -4.25
N HIS A 12 -3.95 -2.49 -4.43
CA HIS A 12 -4.86 -2.04 -5.47
C HIS A 12 -4.54 -0.62 -5.96
N HIS A 13 -5.05 -0.24 -7.14
CA HIS A 13 -4.80 1.07 -7.73
C HIS A 13 -5.69 2.15 -7.07
N TYR A 14 -5.26 2.62 -5.89
CA TYR A 14 -6.00 3.60 -5.10
C TYR A 14 -6.21 4.94 -5.81
N TRP A 15 -5.23 5.38 -6.62
CA TRP A 15 -5.27 6.66 -7.32
C TRP A 15 -6.52 6.86 -8.17
N ASP A 16 -6.99 5.82 -8.85
CA ASP A 16 -8.21 5.87 -9.65
C ASP A 16 -9.47 6.17 -8.84
N GLN A 17 -9.51 5.71 -7.59
CA GLN A 17 -10.62 6.02 -6.69
C GLN A 17 -10.53 7.46 -6.21
N LEU A 18 -9.34 7.92 -5.84
CA LEU A 18 -9.09 9.28 -5.38
C LEU A 18 -9.42 10.29 -6.49
N ASP A 19 -8.97 10.04 -7.73
CA ASP A 19 -9.29 10.89 -8.89
C ASP A 19 -10.81 10.98 -9.13
N ARG A 20 -11.50 9.84 -9.18
CA ARG A 20 -12.96 9.80 -9.37
C ARG A 20 -13.74 10.57 -8.30
N VAL A 21 -13.33 10.47 -7.04
CA VAL A 21 -13.95 11.21 -5.94
C VAL A 21 -13.64 12.70 -6.05
N SER A 22 -12.39 13.07 -6.34
CA SER A 22 -11.96 14.45 -6.57
C SER A 22 -12.73 15.12 -7.69
N GLN A 23 -12.84 14.46 -8.83
CA GLN A 23 -13.56 14.97 -9.99
C GLN A 23 -15.05 15.15 -9.67
N LYS A 24 -15.67 14.16 -9.02
CA LYS A 24 -17.08 14.20 -8.66
C LYS A 24 -17.41 15.30 -7.64
N ARG A 25 -16.56 15.49 -6.62
CA ARG A 25 -16.83 16.42 -5.51
C ARG A 25 -16.38 17.85 -5.79
N PHE A 26 -15.25 17.99 -6.46
CA PHE A 26 -14.53 19.26 -6.58
C PHE A 26 -14.32 19.71 -8.02
N GLY A 27 -14.60 18.85 -9.01
CA GLY A 27 -14.34 19.12 -10.42
C GLY A 27 -12.82 19.13 -10.74
N VAL A 28 -12.00 18.50 -9.90
CA VAL A 28 -10.54 18.44 -10.06
C VAL A 28 -10.16 17.05 -10.51
N THR A 29 -9.44 16.96 -11.63
CA THR A 29 -8.83 15.73 -12.12
C THR A 29 -7.42 15.60 -11.56
N LEU A 30 -7.05 14.42 -11.11
CA LEU A 30 -5.73 14.07 -10.59
C LEU A 30 -5.02 13.15 -11.59
N PRO A 31 -4.23 13.67 -12.55
CA PRO A 31 -3.58 12.84 -13.56
C PRO A 31 -2.50 11.96 -12.92
N TYR A 32 -2.64 10.65 -13.02
CA TYR A 32 -1.72 9.67 -12.44
C TYR A 32 -0.27 9.88 -12.92
N ASP A 33 -0.05 9.94 -14.23
CA ASP A 33 1.29 10.10 -14.80
C ASP A 33 1.94 11.44 -14.44
N GLY A 34 1.16 12.44 -14.06
CA GLY A 34 1.63 13.76 -13.65
C GLY A 34 1.95 13.86 -12.15
N GLN A 35 1.60 12.85 -11.37
CA GLN A 35 1.84 12.84 -9.91
C GLN A 35 3.25 12.35 -9.61
N VAL A 36 4.25 13.17 -9.91
CA VAL A 36 5.67 12.84 -9.76
C VAL A 36 6.25 13.13 -8.37
N VAL A 37 5.45 13.68 -7.46
CA VAL A 37 5.80 13.93 -6.05
C VAL A 37 4.74 13.28 -5.15
N TRP A 38 5.09 13.03 -3.89
CA TRP A 38 4.17 12.40 -2.94
C TRP A 38 2.97 13.29 -2.59
N GLU A 39 3.19 14.59 -2.45
CA GLU A 39 2.16 15.57 -2.08
C GLU A 39 1.15 15.80 -3.20
N VAL A 40 -0.13 15.83 -2.87
CA VAL A 40 -1.22 16.09 -3.82
C VAL A 40 -1.54 17.58 -3.86
N ASP A 41 -0.86 18.32 -4.74
CA ASP A 41 -0.93 19.80 -4.81
C ASP A 41 -2.19 20.35 -5.51
N LEU A 42 -2.87 19.54 -6.31
CA LEU A 42 -4.05 19.97 -7.07
C LEU A 42 -5.30 20.14 -6.21
N LEU A 43 -5.31 19.58 -5.00
CA LEU A 43 -6.39 19.72 -4.02
C LEU A 43 -5.95 20.61 -2.86
N LYS A 44 -6.88 21.44 -2.35
CA LYS A 44 -6.67 22.09 -1.06
C LYS A 44 -6.61 21.02 0.04
N PRO A 45 -5.88 21.24 1.16
CA PRO A 45 -5.79 20.25 2.23
C PRO A 45 -7.15 19.71 2.71
N SER A 46 -8.15 20.56 2.90
CA SER A 46 -9.50 20.13 3.30
C SER A 46 -10.27 19.36 2.22
N GLN A 47 -9.95 19.58 0.94
CA GLN A 47 -10.52 18.79 -0.16
C GLN A 47 -9.87 17.41 -0.23
N LEU A 48 -8.56 17.34 -0.06
CA LEU A 48 -7.84 16.07 0.01
C LEU A 48 -8.33 15.22 1.19
N GLU A 49 -8.42 15.81 2.39
CA GLU A 49 -8.95 15.13 3.57
C GLU A 49 -10.36 14.58 3.32
N ALA A 50 -11.26 15.40 2.73
CA ALA A 50 -12.61 14.96 2.42
C ALA A 50 -12.68 13.90 1.32
N ALA A 51 -11.75 13.92 0.33
CA ALA A 51 -11.67 12.89 -0.71
C ALA A 51 -11.16 11.57 -0.13
N VAL A 52 -10.10 11.61 0.67
CA VAL A 52 -9.55 10.44 1.36
C VAL A 52 -10.59 9.81 2.29
N ALA A 53 -11.30 10.63 3.08
CA ALA A 53 -12.38 10.12 3.95
C ALA A 53 -13.49 9.42 3.14
N GLU A 54 -13.86 9.93 1.95
CA GLU A 54 -14.85 9.28 1.08
C GLU A 54 -14.33 7.97 0.48
N THR A 55 -13.07 7.92 0.03
CA THR A 55 -12.48 6.69 -0.51
C THR A 55 -12.33 5.60 0.54
N HIS A 56 -12.22 5.94 1.81
CA HIS A 56 -12.14 5.00 2.92
C HIS A 56 -13.51 4.60 3.51
N THR A 57 -14.62 4.96 2.85
CA THR A 57 -15.93 4.40 3.22
C THR A 57 -16.05 2.94 2.78
N GLU A 58 -16.88 2.15 3.49
CA GLU A 58 -17.14 0.75 3.19
C GLU A 58 -17.44 0.50 1.71
N ARG A 59 -18.27 1.36 1.09
CA ARG A 59 -18.62 1.26 -0.32
C ARG A 59 -17.41 1.29 -1.24
N HIS A 60 -16.45 2.19 -1.01
CA HIS A 60 -15.26 2.33 -1.85
C HIS A 60 -14.24 1.24 -1.56
N ILE A 61 -14.04 0.91 -0.29
CA ILE A 61 -13.17 -0.20 0.11
C ILE A 61 -13.63 -1.51 -0.54
N LEU A 62 -14.91 -1.85 -0.40
CA LEU A 62 -15.45 -3.08 -0.98
C LEU A 62 -15.48 -3.08 -2.52
N ALA A 63 -15.44 -1.92 -3.17
CA ALA A 63 -15.38 -1.82 -4.62
C ALA A 63 -13.96 -1.88 -5.21
N ALA A 64 -12.93 -1.87 -4.37
CA ALA A 64 -11.55 -1.92 -4.83
C ALA A 64 -11.23 -3.30 -5.44
N GLU A 65 -10.53 -3.29 -6.57
CA GLU A 65 -10.04 -4.50 -7.22
C GLU A 65 -8.53 -4.60 -6.99
N PRO A 66 -8.00 -5.77 -6.56
CA PRO A 66 -6.58 -5.94 -6.32
C PRO A 66 -5.79 -5.89 -7.64
N TYR A 67 -4.53 -5.50 -7.56
CA TYR A 67 -3.61 -5.65 -8.69
C TYR A 67 -3.49 -7.10 -9.12
N ALA A 68 -3.32 -7.30 -10.42
CA ALA A 68 -3.06 -8.63 -10.97
C ALA A 68 -1.81 -9.25 -10.33
N GLY A 69 -1.92 -10.48 -9.87
CA GLY A 69 -0.84 -11.22 -9.22
C GLY A 69 -0.63 -10.92 -7.72
N ALA A 70 -1.24 -9.86 -7.17
CA ALA A 70 -1.06 -9.50 -5.76
C ALA A 70 -1.54 -10.61 -4.81
N VAL A 71 -2.78 -11.05 -4.99
CA VAL A 71 -3.39 -12.06 -4.11
C VAL A 71 -2.67 -13.40 -4.23
N GLU A 72 -2.34 -13.82 -5.45
CA GLU A 72 -1.63 -15.06 -5.73
C GLU A 72 -0.23 -15.06 -5.10
N THR A 73 0.48 -13.95 -5.22
CA THR A 73 1.83 -13.80 -4.64
C THR A 73 1.78 -13.87 -3.11
N VAL A 74 0.91 -13.07 -2.49
CA VAL A 74 0.78 -13.07 -1.01
C VAL A 74 0.33 -14.43 -0.49
N ARG A 75 -0.57 -15.10 -1.21
CA ARG A 75 -0.98 -16.47 -0.86
C ARG A 75 0.18 -17.45 -0.91
N ALA A 76 1.01 -17.40 -1.96
CA ALA A 76 2.18 -18.27 -2.08
C ALA A 76 3.18 -18.04 -0.92
N TRP A 77 3.39 -16.79 -0.52
CA TRP A 77 4.24 -16.48 0.63
C TRP A 77 3.66 -16.97 1.95
N HIS A 78 2.36 -16.78 2.18
CA HIS A 78 1.68 -17.29 3.37
C HIS A 78 1.72 -18.82 3.46
N GLU A 79 1.48 -19.52 2.33
CA GLU A 79 1.60 -21.00 2.23
C GLU A 79 3.04 -21.50 2.43
N ALA A 80 4.05 -20.70 2.09
CA ALA A 80 5.45 -20.97 2.39
C ALA A 80 5.83 -20.73 3.87
N GLY A 81 4.87 -20.26 4.69
CA GLY A 81 5.06 -20.04 6.13
C GLY A 81 5.58 -18.66 6.52
N HIS A 82 5.53 -17.69 5.62
CA HIS A 82 5.80 -16.31 5.98
C HIS A 82 4.61 -15.73 6.75
N PHE A 83 4.88 -14.92 7.78
CA PHE A 83 3.88 -14.16 8.50
C PHE A 83 3.49 -12.92 7.69
N ILE A 84 2.21 -12.75 7.41
CA ILE A 84 1.67 -11.65 6.61
C ILE A 84 0.92 -10.66 7.50
N HIS A 85 1.48 -9.47 7.63
CA HIS A 85 0.89 -8.33 8.33
C HIS A 85 0.35 -7.32 7.32
N ILE A 86 -0.95 -7.14 7.26
CA ILE A 86 -1.56 -6.08 6.44
C ILE A 86 -1.60 -4.80 7.27
N THR A 87 -1.04 -3.73 6.72
CA THR A 87 -1.02 -2.42 7.36
C THR A 87 -1.61 -1.34 6.46
N SER A 88 -2.29 -0.35 7.01
CA SER A 88 -2.90 0.71 6.21
C SER A 88 -3.06 1.99 7.01
N HIS A 89 -2.92 3.14 6.35
CA HIS A 89 -3.24 4.47 6.92
C HIS A 89 -4.74 4.76 7.01
N ARG A 90 -5.59 3.77 6.84
CA ARG A 90 -7.02 3.90 7.07
C ARG A 90 -7.32 4.11 8.57
N ALA A 91 -8.32 4.92 8.87
CA ALA A 91 -8.78 5.10 10.25
C ALA A 91 -9.37 3.79 10.82
N GLY A 92 -9.38 3.65 12.14
CA GLY A 92 -9.87 2.45 12.81
C GLY A 92 -11.32 2.07 12.45
N GLU A 93 -12.15 3.04 12.10
CA GLU A 93 -13.53 2.83 11.64
C GLU A 93 -13.60 2.07 10.31
N ALA A 94 -12.56 2.13 9.49
CA ALA A 94 -12.46 1.39 8.23
C ALA A 94 -11.99 -0.06 8.40
N HIS A 95 -11.59 -0.48 9.62
CA HIS A 95 -11.04 -1.80 9.88
C HIS A 95 -11.98 -2.94 9.43
N ALA A 96 -13.26 -2.90 9.86
CA ALA A 96 -14.21 -3.95 9.51
C ALA A 96 -14.46 -4.07 8.00
N ALA A 97 -14.56 -2.94 7.28
CA ALA A 97 -14.70 -2.94 5.84
C ALA A 97 -13.43 -3.45 5.12
N THR A 98 -12.26 -3.13 5.67
CA THR A 98 -10.98 -3.62 5.15
C THR A 98 -10.84 -5.13 5.33
N GLU A 99 -11.18 -5.67 6.50
CA GLU A 99 -11.22 -7.10 6.78
C GLU A 99 -12.17 -7.84 5.84
N GLN A 100 -13.37 -7.28 5.62
CA GLN A 100 -14.34 -7.83 4.67
C GLN A 100 -13.81 -7.82 3.23
N TRP A 101 -13.10 -6.76 2.82
CA TRP A 101 -12.48 -6.67 1.51
C TRP A 101 -11.38 -7.72 1.32
N LEU A 102 -10.46 -7.87 2.29
CA LEU A 102 -9.41 -8.90 2.27
C LEU A 102 -10.01 -10.31 2.15
N THR A 103 -11.07 -10.57 2.92
CA THR A 103 -11.82 -11.84 2.83
C THR A 103 -12.42 -12.04 1.45
N ARG A 104 -13.05 -11.00 0.88
CA ARG A 104 -13.69 -11.04 -0.44
C ARG A 104 -12.70 -11.36 -1.57
N ILE A 105 -11.52 -10.76 -1.53
CA ILE A 105 -10.47 -11.02 -2.54
C ILE A 105 -9.70 -12.32 -2.27
N GLY A 106 -9.93 -12.96 -1.12
CA GLY A 106 -9.27 -14.21 -0.74
C GLY A 106 -7.79 -14.06 -0.44
N LEU A 107 -7.37 -12.90 0.06
CA LEU A 107 -5.98 -12.65 0.48
C LEU A 107 -5.77 -13.18 1.89
N PRO A 108 -4.89 -14.17 2.10
CA PRO A 108 -4.58 -14.65 3.45
C PRO A 108 -3.67 -13.67 4.18
N TYR A 109 -3.88 -13.52 5.47
CA TYR A 109 -3.05 -12.70 6.36
C TYR A 109 -3.16 -13.19 7.81
N ASP A 110 -2.18 -12.85 8.63
CA ASP A 110 -2.13 -13.19 10.06
C ASP A 110 -2.63 -12.04 10.94
N GLU A 111 -2.37 -10.79 10.54
CA GLU A 111 -2.76 -9.60 11.30
C GLU A 111 -3.14 -8.45 10.36
N LEU A 112 -4.16 -7.67 10.74
CA LEU A 112 -4.56 -6.43 10.08
C LEU A 112 -4.43 -5.26 11.06
N TYR A 113 -3.72 -4.21 10.64
CA TYR A 113 -3.50 -3.00 11.43
C TYR A 113 -3.84 -1.74 10.63
N CYS A 114 -4.87 -1.03 11.08
CA CYS A 114 -5.27 0.26 10.50
C CYS A 114 -4.85 1.40 11.42
N SER A 115 -3.76 2.10 11.08
CA SER A 115 -3.20 3.22 11.84
C SER A 115 -2.23 4.03 11.01
N TYR A 116 -2.01 5.28 11.42
CA TYR A 116 -1.01 6.16 10.79
C TYR A 116 0.43 5.86 11.23
N ASP A 117 0.64 5.12 12.31
CA ASP A 117 1.97 4.77 12.84
C ASP A 117 2.35 3.34 12.42
N LYS A 118 2.65 3.17 11.12
CA LYS A 118 2.99 1.88 10.55
C LYS A 118 4.39 1.41 10.91
N VAL A 119 5.38 2.32 10.81
CA VAL A 119 6.79 1.96 10.98
C VAL A 119 7.06 1.51 12.40
N SER A 120 6.62 2.28 13.41
CA SER A 120 6.75 1.88 14.81
C SER A 120 6.07 0.53 15.09
N ARG A 121 4.91 0.28 14.46
CA ARG A 121 4.26 -1.03 14.58
C ARG A 121 5.10 -2.15 13.97
N CYS A 122 5.70 -1.91 12.81
CA CYS A 122 6.59 -2.89 12.17
C CYS A 122 7.79 -3.23 13.07
N GLU A 123 8.40 -2.24 13.70
CA GLU A 123 9.50 -2.45 14.67
C GLU A 123 9.02 -3.24 15.88
N GLU A 124 7.90 -2.85 16.49
CA GLU A 124 7.32 -3.49 17.68
C GLU A 124 7.08 -5.00 17.47
N ILE A 125 6.55 -5.38 16.31
CA ILE A 125 6.24 -6.78 16.02
C ILE A 125 7.34 -7.52 15.26
N GLY A 126 8.48 -6.86 15.02
CA GLY A 126 9.66 -7.47 14.38
C GLY A 126 9.42 -7.83 12.91
N ILE A 127 8.91 -6.90 12.11
CA ILE A 127 8.80 -7.05 10.65
C ILE A 127 10.20 -7.07 10.03
N ASP A 128 10.40 -7.97 9.08
CA ASP A 128 11.66 -8.09 8.32
C ASP A 128 11.64 -7.29 7.02
N LEU A 129 10.44 -7.17 6.40
CA LEU A 129 10.23 -6.54 5.10
C LEU A 129 8.93 -5.73 5.10
N LEU A 130 9.01 -4.46 4.73
CA LEU A 130 7.84 -3.62 4.43
C LEU A 130 7.67 -3.47 2.92
N ILE A 131 6.45 -3.68 2.43
CA ILE A 131 6.02 -3.39 1.05
C ILE A 131 5.01 -2.25 1.12
N ASP A 132 5.38 -1.08 0.59
CA ASP A 132 4.57 0.15 0.69
C ASP A 132 4.84 1.02 -0.55
N ASP A 133 3.91 1.90 -0.95
CA ASP A 133 4.10 2.82 -2.09
C ASP A 133 4.61 4.20 -1.65
N SER A 134 4.48 4.53 -0.38
CA SER A 134 4.85 5.83 0.19
C SER A 134 6.36 5.96 0.37
N PRO A 135 7.02 6.91 -0.31
CA PRO A 135 8.44 7.17 -0.07
C PRO A 135 8.74 7.51 1.39
N VAL A 136 7.82 8.20 2.09
CA VAL A 136 7.99 8.55 3.50
C VAL A 136 8.01 7.31 4.41
N ASN A 137 7.13 6.33 4.14
CA ASN A 137 7.11 5.07 4.90
C ASN A 137 8.34 4.21 4.59
N LEU A 138 8.75 4.17 3.31
CA LEU A 138 9.93 3.42 2.88
C LEU A 138 11.21 4.00 3.52
N GLU A 139 11.41 5.32 3.49
CA GLU A 139 12.54 6.00 4.15
C GLU A 139 12.54 5.73 5.65
N GLY A 140 11.39 5.90 6.31
CA GLY A 140 11.29 5.62 7.75
C GLY A 140 11.59 4.16 8.10
N ALA A 141 11.19 3.21 7.26
CA ALA A 141 11.48 1.79 7.46
C ALA A 141 12.97 1.47 7.22
N ILE A 142 13.63 2.10 6.24
CA ILE A 142 15.07 2.00 6.02
C ILE A 142 15.83 2.51 7.25
N ASP A 143 15.45 3.68 7.76
CA ASP A 143 16.05 4.27 8.97
C ASP A 143 15.89 3.37 10.20
N ALA A 144 14.77 2.63 10.27
CA ALA A 144 14.51 1.62 11.29
C ALA A 144 15.23 0.27 11.04
N GLY A 145 15.95 0.12 9.93
CA GLY A 145 16.71 -1.08 9.59
C GLY A 145 15.87 -2.22 8.97
N LEU A 146 14.67 -1.93 8.52
CA LEU A 146 13.84 -2.88 7.79
C LEU A 146 14.30 -2.97 6.32
N ARG A 147 14.10 -4.13 5.71
CA ARG A 147 14.12 -4.23 4.24
C ARG A 147 12.85 -3.61 3.68
N VAL A 148 12.95 -3.00 2.52
CA VAL A 148 11.80 -2.38 1.86
C VAL A 148 11.66 -2.78 0.40
N ALA A 149 10.42 -2.85 -0.06
CA ALA A 149 10.10 -3.10 -1.45
C ALA A 149 8.85 -2.29 -1.86
N THR A 150 8.72 -2.02 -3.16
CA THR A 150 7.59 -1.24 -3.67
C THR A 150 7.20 -1.63 -5.09
N ILE A 151 5.95 -1.36 -5.44
CA ILE A 151 5.50 -1.24 -6.83
C ILE A 151 5.82 0.17 -7.30
N LEU A 152 6.39 0.29 -8.50
CA LEU A 152 6.79 1.56 -9.09
C LEU A 152 5.56 2.42 -9.43
N HIS A 153 5.52 3.60 -8.87
CA HIS A 153 4.57 4.68 -9.17
C HIS A 153 5.29 5.95 -9.59
N PRO A 154 4.61 6.93 -10.21
CA PRO A 154 5.27 8.18 -10.58
C PRO A 154 5.90 8.93 -9.40
N TRP A 155 5.30 8.85 -8.20
CA TRP A 155 5.73 9.58 -6.99
C TRP A 155 6.84 8.88 -6.17
N ASN A 156 7.15 7.61 -6.46
CA ASN A 156 8.19 6.89 -5.72
C ASN A 156 9.41 6.52 -6.57
N ARG A 157 9.55 7.13 -7.75
CA ARG A 157 10.67 6.86 -8.68
C ARG A 157 12.02 7.15 -8.05
N ASP A 158 12.14 8.28 -7.38
CA ASP A 158 13.42 8.73 -6.82
C ASP A 158 13.95 7.75 -5.77
N ILE A 159 13.08 7.24 -4.89
CA ILE A 159 13.49 6.24 -3.90
C ILE A 159 13.80 4.89 -4.54
N CYS A 160 13.16 4.55 -5.66
CA CYS A 160 13.46 3.34 -6.44
C CYS A 160 14.84 3.37 -7.12
N GLU A 161 15.46 4.52 -7.26
CA GLU A 161 16.83 4.65 -7.79
C GLU A 161 17.90 4.35 -6.71
N THR A 162 17.50 4.22 -5.45
CA THR A 162 18.41 3.85 -4.36
C THR A 162 18.66 2.34 -4.33
N GLU A 163 19.84 1.92 -3.87
CA GLU A 163 20.18 0.49 -3.75
C GLU A 163 19.44 -0.22 -2.61
N ASP A 164 18.82 0.54 -1.71
CA ASP A 164 18.16 0.02 -0.50
C ASP A 164 16.72 -0.44 -0.74
N VAL A 165 16.12 -0.11 -1.90
CA VAL A 165 14.72 -0.39 -2.21
C VAL A 165 14.59 -1.38 -3.37
N LEU A 166 13.89 -2.50 -3.13
CA LEU A 166 13.52 -3.42 -4.21
C LEU A 166 12.27 -2.89 -4.94
N CYS A 167 12.47 -2.41 -6.16
CA CYS A 167 11.41 -1.87 -7.00
C CYS A 167 11.03 -2.81 -8.13
N ALA A 168 9.73 -2.91 -8.42
CA ALA A 168 9.23 -3.61 -9.59
C ALA A 168 8.04 -2.87 -10.23
N ALA A 169 7.81 -3.09 -11.51
CA ALA A 169 6.70 -2.48 -12.23
C ALA A 169 5.33 -3.03 -11.83
N ASP A 170 5.29 -4.26 -11.33
CA ASP A 170 4.08 -4.99 -10.95
C ASP A 170 4.37 -6.09 -9.92
N TRP A 171 3.32 -6.76 -9.44
CA TRP A 171 3.42 -7.83 -8.45
C TRP A 171 4.19 -9.05 -8.94
N THR A 172 4.16 -9.37 -10.23
CA THR A 172 4.93 -10.48 -10.80
C THR A 172 6.42 -10.19 -10.74
N GLY A 173 6.81 -8.98 -11.15
CA GLY A 173 8.19 -8.52 -11.05
C GLY A 173 8.66 -8.41 -9.60
N LEU A 174 7.79 -7.93 -8.69
CA LEU A 174 8.11 -7.82 -7.27
C LEU A 174 8.34 -9.20 -6.63
N ALA A 175 7.49 -10.18 -6.94
CA ALA A 175 7.65 -11.55 -6.48
C ALA A 175 9.01 -12.14 -6.92
N ALA A 176 9.37 -11.95 -8.19
CA ALA A 176 10.65 -12.41 -8.73
C ALA A 176 11.85 -11.71 -8.06
N ALA A 177 11.77 -10.40 -7.83
CA ALA A 177 12.84 -9.64 -7.16
C ALA A 177 13.02 -10.06 -5.69
N LEU A 178 11.93 -10.46 -5.02
CA LEU A 178 11.95 -10.88 -3.62
C LEU A 178 12.29 -12.35 -3.41
N GLU A 179 12.25 -13.21 -4.45
CA GLU A 179 12.55 -14.65 -4.33
C GLU A 179 13.88 -14.94 -3.60
N PRO A 180 15.02 -14.27 -3.92
CA PRO A 180 16.28 -14.51 -3.22
C PRO A 180 16.28 -14.06 -1.75
N VAL A 181 15.39 -13.14 -1.39
CA VAL A 181 15.27 -12.56 -0.04
C VAL A 181 14.41 -13.45 0.85
N LEU A 182 13.39 -14.10 0.25
CA LEU A 182 12.39 -14.92 0.94
C LEU A 182 12.78 -16.41 1.03
N ALA A 183 13.82 -16.83 0.32
CA ALA A 183 14.31 -18.22 0.27
C ALA A 183 14.84 -18.78 1.60
#